data_4deed62a542bae0ae1274327775eee6b
#
_entry.id   4deed62a542bae0ae1274327775eee6b
#
_cell.length_a   1.000
_cell.length_b   1.000
_cell.length_c   1.000
_cell.angle_alpha   90.00
_cell.angle_beta   90.00
_cell.angle_gamma   90.00
#
_symmetry.space_group_name_H-M   'P 1'
#
loop_
_entity.id
_entity.type
_entity.pdbx_description
1 polymer ?
#
loop_
_entity_poly.entity_id
_entity_poly.type
_entity_poly.pdbx_seq_one_letter_code
_entity_poly.pdbx_strand_id
1 'polypeptide(L)'
;MITDPKTAAWLDLLDPGDPAPLEALRAEAEQAEVPVVSRVTESLLKAVIAMKRPERVLEIGTAVGFSALVMCSVLPETAEIDTIEHWAPRIEAARKNIGGSPCRDRIRLMAGDAGEILPGLPADHYDLIFMDAAKGQYGVWLPHLLKCLKTGGVLFSDNVLQGGTIAESRFALDRRDRTIHARMREYLWTLTHTEGLVTSVIPCGDGAALTVKTRTEE
;
A
#
# COMPACT_ATOMS: atom_id res chain seq x y z
N MET A 1 -7.73 -16.61 5.40
CA MET A 1 -6.93 -15.89 6.42
C MET A 1 -5.62 -16.64 6.61
N ILE A 2 -4.50 -15.94 6.55
CA ILE A 2 -3.14 -16.54 6.59
C ILE A 2 -2.74 -16.82 8.04
N THR A 3 -3.18 -15.99 8.95
CA THR A 3 -2.91 -16.12 10.39
C THR A 3 -4.02 -16.92 11.07
N ASP A 4 -3.68 -17.73 12.05
CA ASP A 4 -4.66 -18.43 12.89
C ASP A 4 -5.66 -17.44 13.49
N PRO A 5 -6.99 -17.73 13.47
CA PRO A 5 -8.02 -16.78 13.89
C PRO A 5 -7.89 -16.32 15.36
N LYS A 6 -7.40 -17.18 16.27
CA LYS A 6 -7.20 -16.80 17.68
C LYS A 6 -6.03 -15.84 17.81
N THR A 7 -4.95 -16.10 17.08
CA THR A 7 -3.77 -15.22 17.01
C THR A 7 -4.16 -13.87 16.42
N ALA A 8 -4.93 -13.85 15.32
CA ALA A 8 -5.41 -12.61 14.71
C ALA A 8 -6.26 -11.78 15.69
N ALA A 9 -7.26 -12.41 16.33
CA ALA A 9 -8.10 -11.73 17.31
C ALA A 9 -7.31 -11.21 18.53
N TRP A 10 -6.27 -11.93 18.95
CA TRP A 10 -5.41 -11.48 20.05
C TRP A 10 -4.54 -10.28 19.62
N LEU A 11 -4.00 -10.30 18.40
CA LEU A 11 -3.24 -9.16 17.85
C LEU A 11 -4.11 -7.91 17.71
N ASP A 12 -5.37 -8.06 17.30
CA ASP A 12 -6.32 -6.94 17.23
C ASP A 12 -6.56 -6.29 18.60
N LEU A 13 -6.52 -7.07 19.69
CA LEU A 13 -6.63 -6.53 21.06
C LEU A 13 -5.39 -5.72 21.50
N LEU A 14 -4.25 -5.90 20.84
CA LEU A 14 -3.04 -5.13 21.13
C LEU A 14 -3.01 -3.80 20.37
N ASP A 15 -3.89 -3.60 19.39
CA ASP A 15 -3.97 -2.35 18.65
C ASP A 15 -4.50 -1.24 19.58
N PRO A 16 -3.73 -0.16 19.80
CA PRO A 16 -4.19 0.96 20.64
C PRO A 16 -5.32 1.78 19.99
N GLY A 17 -5.66 1.47 18.73
CA GLY A 17 -6.57 2.27 17.91
C GLY A 17 -5.95 3.56 17.37
N ASP A 18 -6.70 4.18 16.49
CA ASP A 18 -6.36 5.46 15.89
C ASP A 18 -6.99 6.64 16.65
N PRO A 19 -6.54 7.88 16.42
CA PRO A 19 -7.28 9.06 16.86
C PRO A 19 -8.74 9.03 16.36
N ALA A 20 -9.67 9.51 17.20
CA ALA A 20 -11.11 9.43 16.94
C ALA A 20 -11.58 9.81 15.53
N PRO A 21 -11.01 10.83 14.83
CA PRO A 21 -11.41 11.13 13.45
C PRO A 21 -11.07 10.02 12.45
N LEU A 22 -9.94 9.31 12.64
CA LEU A 22 -9.56 8.18 11.78
C LEU A 22 -10.41 6.95 12.08
N GLU A 23 -10.73 6.68 13.33
CA GLU A 23 -11.66 5.59 13.70
C GLU A 23 -13.05 5.82 13.11
N ALA A 24 -13.54 7.06 13.14
CA ALA A 24 -14.81 7.41 12.51
C ALA A 24 -14.76 7.18 10.99
N LEU A 25 -13.69 7.60 10.33
CA LEU A 25 -13.51 7.41 8.89
C LEU A 25 -13.41 5.92 8.52
N ARG A 26 -12.73 5.11 9.33
CA ARG A 26 -12.68 3.65 9.16
C ARG A 26 -14.08 3.05 9.22
N ALA A 27 -14.84 3.40 10.28
CA ALA A 27 -16.20 2.90 10.47
C ALA A 27 -17.15 3.32 9.32
N GLU A 28 -17.04 4.56 8.83
CA GLU A 28 -17.80 5.02 7.65
C GLU A 28 -17.43 4.23 6.39
N ALA A 29 -16.14 3.99 6.15
CA ALA A 29 -15.68 3.23 5.00
C ALA A 29 -16.16 1.77 5.05
N GLU A 30 -16.08 1.12 6.21
CA GLU A 30 -16.56 -0.25 6.43
C GLU A 30 -18.08 -0.35 6.22
N GLN A 31 -18.87 0.60 6.71
CA GLN A 31 -20.32 0.67 6.47
C GLN A 31 -20.66 0.87 4.99
N ALA A 32 -19.83 1.59 4.26
CA ALA A 32 -19.98 1.82 2.83
C ALA A 32 -19.36 0.69 1.98
N GLU A 33 -18.92 -0.40 2.60
CA GLU A 33 -18.23 -1.53 1.93
C GLU A 33 -17.01 -1.09 1.10
N VAL A 34 -16.35 0.00 1.51
CA VAL A 34 -15.08 0.43 0.92
C VAL A 34 -13.95 -0.25 1.68
N PRO A 35 -13.13 -1.06 1.01
CA PRO A 35 -12.01 -1.70 1.66
C PRO A 35 -11.00 -0.66 2.13
N VAL A 36 -10.56 -0.80 3.38
CA VAL A 36 -9.46 -0.04 3.97
C VAL A 36 -8.39 -1.00 4.47
N VAL A 37 -7.18 -0.52 4.61
CA VAL A 37 -6.05 -1.30 5.12
C VAL A 37 -6.41 -1.95 6.47
N SER A 38 -6.07 -3.25 6.61
CA SER A 38 -6.34 -3.99 7.85
C SER A 38 -5.50 -3.43 9.01
N ARG A 39 -5.99 -3.55 10.26
CA ARG A 39 -5.28 -3.02 11.44
C ARG A 39 -3.87 -3.58 11.58
N VAL A 40 -3.67 -4.87 11.30
CA VAL A 40 -2.34 -5.49 11.38
C VAL A 40 -1.40 -4.97 10.29
N THR A 41 -1.89 -4.75 9.06
CA THR A 41 -1.11 -4.14 7.97
C THR A 41 -0.81 -2.68 8.28
N GLU A 42 -1.79 -1.95 8.78
CA GLU A 42 -1.62 -0.56 9.22
C GLU A 42 -0.57 -0.41 10.31
N SER A 43 -0.61 -1.26 11.34
CA SER A 43 0.38 -1.29 12.42
C SER A 43 1.80 -1.52 11.86
N LEU A 44 1.96 -2.47 10.93
CA LEU A 44 3.22 -2.72 10.24
C LEU A 44 3.66 -1.50 9.43
N LEU A 45 2.76 -0.88 8.68
CA LEU A 45 3.05 0.31 7.88
C LEU A 45 3.50 1.48 8.78
N LYS A 46 2.83 1.73 9.91
CA LYS A 46 3.23 2.74 10.91
C LYS A 46 4.63 2.45 11.46
N ALA A 47 4.95 1.18 11.76
CA ALA A 47 6.27 0.79 12.24
C ALA A 47 7.36 1.03 11.17
N VAL A 48 7.09 0.69 9.90
CA VAL A 48 7.99 0.97 8.77
C VAL A 48 8.22 2.47 8.61
N ILE A 49 7.17 3.30 8.69
CA ILE A 49 7.26 4.76 8.62
C ILE A 49 8.12 5.29 9.77
N ALA A 50 7.90 4.83 11.00
CA ALA A 50 8.66 5.25 12.16
C ALA A 50 10.16 4.92 12.05
N MET A 51 10.50 3.75 11.49
CA MET A 51 11.89 3.33 11.24
C MET A 51 12.52 4.11 10.08
N LYS A 52 11.81 4.22 8.96
CA LYS A 52 12.32 4.83 7.71
C LYS A 52 12.35 6.36 7.76
N ARG A 53 11.38 6.98 8.46
CA ARG A 53 11.16 8.43 8.54
C ARG A 53 11.17 9.09 7.15
N PRO A 54 10.30 8.62 6.23
CA PRO A 54 10.30 9.12 4.86
C PRO A 54 9.83 10.57 4.80
N GLU A 55 10.42 11.37 3.90
CA GLU A 55 10.00 12.75 3.62
C GLU A 55 9.08 12.81 2.39
N ARG A 56 9.22 11.88 1.46
CA ARG A 56 8.41 11.79 0.24
C ARG A 56 7.79 10.42 0.14
N VAL A 57 6.46 10.38 0.16
CA VAL A 57 5.69 9.15 0.08
C VAL A 57 4.84 9.15 -1.19
N LEU A 58 4.79 8.03 -1.88
CA LEU A 58 3.82 7.78 -2.96
C LEU A 58 2.87 6.68 -2.52
N GLU A 59 1.57 6.92 -2.71
CA GLU A 59 0.55 5.90 -2.52
C GLU A 59 -0.16 5.62 -3.85
N ILE A 60 -0.38 4.33 -4.15
CA ILE A 60 -1.20 3.90 -5.27
C ILE A 60 -2.43 3.20 -4.73
N GLY A 61 -3.61 3.82 -4.92
CA GLY A 61 -4.88 3.38 -4.36
C GLY A 61 -5.31 4.21 -3.15
N THR A 62 -5.71 5.47 -3.39
CA THR A 62 -6.18 6.38 -2.33
C THR A 62 -7.47 5.91 -1.67
N ALA A 63 -8.35 5.26 -2.44
CA ALA A 63 -9.73 4.96 -2.03
C ALA A 63 -10.42 6.20 -1.43
N VAL A 64 -10.82 6.16 -0.18
CA VAL A 64 -11.44 7.29 0.53
C VAL A 64 -10.43 8.20 1.25
N GLY A 65 -9.12 7.96 1.09
CA GLY A 65 -8.03 8.72 1.71
C GLY A 65 -7.64 8.23 3.09
N PHE A 66 -8.15 7.09 3.55
CA PHE A 66 -7.92 6.59 4.89
C PHE A 66 -6.43 6.30 5.15
N SER A 67 -5.80 5.47 4.33
CA SER A 67 -4.37 5.10 4.44
C SER A 67 -3.43 6.29 4.34
N ALA A 68 -3.72 7.24 3.43
CA ALA A 68 -2.96 8.49 3.33
C ALA A 68 -3.02 9.31 4.63
N LEU A 69 -4.20 9.41 5.26
CA LEU A 69 -4.39 10.11 6.53
C LEU A 69 -3.71 9.36 7.70
N VAL A 70 -3.78 8.04 7.73
CA VAL A 70 -3.05 7.21 8.70
C VAL A 70 -1.55 7.42 8.55
N MET A 71 -1.01 7.33 7.34
CA MET A 71 0.41 7.60 7.10
C MET A 71 0.81 9.00 7.55
N CYS A 72 0.02 10.01 7.18
CA CYS A 72 0.29 11.40 7.56
C CYS A 72 0.33 11.61 9.09
N SER A 73 -0.43 10.84 9.87
CA SER A 73 -0.47 10.97 11.34
C SER A 73 0.84 10.56 12.03
N VAL A 74 1.66 9.73 11.37
CA VAL A 74 2.92 9.20 11.92
C VAL A 74 4.18 9.65 11.16
N LEU A 75 4.00 10.32 10.03
CA LEU A 75 5.09 10.90 9.24
C LEU A 75 5.69 12.14 9.92
N PRO A 76 6.97 12.47 9.66
CA PRO A 76 7.54 13.78 10.01
C PRO A 76 6.64 14.93 9.52
N GLU A 77 6.58 16.05 10.26
CA GLU A 77 5.71 17.17 9.93
C GLU A 77 6.00 17.80 8.55
N THR A 78 7.25 17.69 8.08
CA THR A 78 7.70 18.18 6.77
C THR A 78 7.43 17.22 5.63
N ALA A 79 7.04 15.97 5.93
CA ALA A 79 6.82 14.96 4.91
C ALA A 79 5.56 15.22 4.09
N GLU A 80 5.62 14.88 2.80
CA GLU A 80 4.54 15.03 1.84
C GLU A 80 4.17 13.68 1.23
N ILE A 81 2.88 13.52 0.93
CA ILE A 81 2.31 12.33 0.31
C ILE A 81 1.70 12.69 -1.03
N ASP A 82 2.12 12.01 -2.08
CA ASP A 82 1.40 11.95 -3.35
C ASP A 82 0.55 10.68 -3.36
N THR A 83 -0.75 10.78 -3.64
CA THR A 83 -1.64 9.62 -3.69
C THR A 83 -2.45 9.60 -4.97
N ILE A 84 -2.60 8.42 -5.58
CA ILE A 84 -3.23 8.24 -6.90
C ILE A 84 -4.54 7.47 -6.77
N GLU A 85 -5.61 8.00 -7.37
CA GLU A 85 -6.91 7.34 -7.47
C GLU A 85 -7.55 7.64 -8.84
N HIS A 86 -8.17 6.62 -9.46
CA HIS A 86 -8.79 6.77 -10.78
C HIS A 86 -10.32 6.81 -10.75
N TRP A 87 -10.94 6.23 -9.71
CA TRP A 87 -12.39 6.11 -9.65
C TRP A 87 -13.04 7.37 -9.09
N ALA A 88 -13.81 8.08 -9.93
CA ALA A 88 -14.38 9.38 -9.60
C ALA A 88 -15.11 9.45 -8.24
N PRO A 89 -15.97 8.49 -7.84
CA PRO A 89 -16.62 8.53 -6.52
C PRO A 89 -15.64 8.48 -5.34
N ARG A 90 -14.54 7.71 -5.46
CA ARG A 90 -13.49 7.65 -4.42
C ARG A 90 -12.66 8.91 -4.40
N ILE A 91 -12.35 9.49 -5.57
CA ILE A 91 -11.66 10.78 -5.67
C ILE A 91 -12.42 11.86 -4.90
N GLU A 92 -13.74 11.95 -5.07
CA GLU A 92 -14.56 12.95 -4.35
C GLU A 92 -14.58 12.70 -2.84
N ALA A 93 -14.72 11.45 -2.42
CA ALA A 93 -14.66 11.08 -1.00
C ALA A 93 -13.28 11.41 -0.40
N ALA A 94 -12.19 11.06 -1.08
CA ALA A 94 -10.82 11.35 -0.65
C ALA A 94 -10.58 12.87 -0.53
N ARG A 95 -11.01 13.66 -1.52
CA ARG A 95 -10.92 15.13 -1.46
C ARG A 95 -11.61 15.71 -0.25
N LYS A 96 -12.83 15.23 0.06
CA LYS A 96 -13.57 15.66 1.24
C LYS A 96 -12.81 15.33 2.53
N ASN A 97 -12.36 14.07 2.66
CA ASN A 97 -11.72 13.58 3.88
C ASN A 97 -10.36 14.23 4.10
N ILE A 98 -9.52 14.29 3.07
CA ILE A 98 -8.20 14.93 3.12
C ILE A 98 -8.36 16.44 3.38
N GLY A 99 -9.28 17.12 2.66
CA GLY A 99 -9.51 18.55 2.79
C GLY A 99 -10.04 18.97 4.18
N GLY A 100 -10.77 18.08 4.87
CA GLY A 100 -11.25 18.27 6.24
C GLY A 100 -10.22 17.94 7.33
N SER A 101 -9.03 17.47 6.96
CA SER A 101 -8.01 16.99 7.91
C SER A 101 -6.90 18.05 8.15
N PRO A 102 -6.14 17.91 9.24
CA PRO A 102 -4.90 18.69 9.45
C PRO A 102 -3.82 18.42 8.42
N CYS A 103 -3.92 17.29 7.69
CA CYS A 103 -2.95 16.83 6.69
C CYS A 103 -3.18 17.41 5.29
N ARG A 104 -4.21 18.22 5.08
CA ARG A 104 -4.66 18.70 3.75
C ARG A 104 -3.55 19.33 2.89
N ASP A 105 -2.64 20.07 3.52
CA ASP A 105 -1.56 20.77 2.82
C ASP A 105 -0.34 19.89 2.56
N ARG A 106 -0.36 18.65 3.08
CA ARG A 106 0.72 17.66 2.97
C ARG A 106 0.36 16.47 2.07
N ILE A 107 -0.90 16.34 1.67
CA ILE A 107 -1.39 15.25 0.84
C ILE A 107 -1.87 15.79 -0.48
N ARG A 108 -1.20 15.41 -1.57
CA ARG A 108 -1.59 15.76 -2.94
C ARG A 108 -2.29 14.57 -3.60
N LEU A 109 -3.60 14.70 -3.84
CA LEU A 109 -4.37 13.70 -4.58
C LEU A 109 -4.22 13.93 -6.08
N MET A 110 -3.66 12.95 -6.77
CA MET A 110 -3.52 12.87 -8.22
C MET A 110 -4.66 12.01 -8.78
N ALA A 111 -5.64 12.66 -9.40
CA ALA A 111 -6.79 12.00 -10.01
C ALA A 111 -6.44 11.46 -11.40
N GLY A 112 -6.49 10.14 -11.60
CA GLY A 112 -6.21 9.51 -12.89
C GLY A 112 -5.73 8.07 -12.75
N ASP A 113 -5.51 7.41 -13.89
CA ASP A 113 -4.96 6.05 -13.94
C ASP A 113 -3.48 6.04 -13.57
N ALA A 114 -3.11 5.13 -12.65
CA ALA A 114 -1.72 5.02 -12.20
C ALA A 114 -0.76 4.65 -13.35
N GLY A 115 -1.22 3.85 -14.33
CA GLY A 115 -0.41 3.51 -15.51
C GLY A 115 -0.08 4.72 -16.39
N GLU A 116 -0.92 5.76 -16.36
CA GLU A 116 -0.68 7.01 -17.09
C GLU A 116 0.16 8.00 -16.28
N ILE A 117 -0.03 8.05 -14.97
CA ILE A 117 0.65 9.00 -14.07
C ILE A 117 2.09 8.57 -13.77
N LEU A 118 2.30 7.29 -13.42
CA LEU A 118 3.60 6.77 -12.96
C LEU A 118 4.77 7.02 -13.93
N PRO A 119 4.61 6.87 -15.28
CA PRO A 119 5.71 7.14 -16.20
C PRO A 119 6.26 8.57 -16.15
N GLY A 120 5.39 9.54 -15.80
CA GLY A 120 5.72 10.97 -15.69
C GLY A 120 6.34 11.39 -14.36
N LEU A 121 6.35 10.52 -13.35
CA LEU A 121 6.92 10.86 -12.05
C LEU A 121 8.46 10.92 -12.09
N PRO A 122 9.08 11.77 -11.25
CA PRO A 122 10.53 11.93 -11.23
C PRO A 122 11.22 10.66 -10.72
N ALA A 123 12.41 10.37 -11.25
CA ALA A 123 13.26 9.30 -10.77
C ALA A 123 13.84 9.64 -9.37
N ASP A 124 14.12 8.61 -8.58
CA ASP A 124 14.77 8.71 -7.27
C ASP A 124 14.17 9.81 -6.36
N HIS A 125 12.85 9.85 -6.30
CA HIS A 125 12.11 10.93 -5.61
C HIS A 125 11.47 10.48 -4.30
N TYR A 126 10.93 9.28 -4.24
CA TYR A 126 10.17 8.79 -3.08
C TYR A 126 11.05 7.95 -2.15
N ASP A 127 10.88 8.15 -0.84
CA ASP A 127 11.54 7.37 0.21
C ASP A 127 10.73 6.13 0.58
N LEU A 128 9.40 6.21 0.43
CA LEU A 128 8.44 5.13 0.66
C LEU A 128 7.39 5.15 -0.45
N ILE A 129 7.09 3.96 -0.99
CA ILE A 129 5.95 3.75 -1.87
C ILE A 129 5.03 2.74 -1.19
N PHE A 130 3.76 3.11 -0.98
CA PHE A 130 2.71 2.21 -0.51
C PHE A 130 1.80 1.83 -1.68
N MET A 131 1.70 0.54 -1.95
CA MET A 131 0.91 0.02 -3.07
C MET A 131 -0.21 -0.87 -2.56
N ASP A 132 -1.45 -0.35 -2.61
CA ASP A 132 -2.70 -1.04 -2.30
C ASP A 132 -3.76 -0.73 -3.36
N ALA A 133 -3.60 -1.31 -4.53
CA ALA A 133 -4.45 -1.05 -5.69
C ALA A 133 -4.82 -2.35 -6.43
N ALA A 134 -5.12 -2.26 -7.72
CA ALA A 134 -5.48 -3.40 -8.55
C ALA A 134 -4.33 -4.41 -8.69
N LYS A 135 -4.41 -5.53 -8.01
CA LYS A 135 -3.38 -6.57 -7.89
C LYS A 135 -2.83 -7.07 -9.24
N GLY A 136 -3.67 -7.10 -10.26
CA GLY A 136 -3.27 -7.48 -11.62
C GLY A 136 -2.29 -6.49 -12.30
N GLN A 137 -2.08 -5.31 -11.74
CA GLN A 137 -1.23 -4.26 -12.28
C GLN A 137 0.13 -4.14 -11.59
N TYR A 138 0.34 -4.79 -10.46
CA TYR A 138 1.55 -4.66 -9.64
C TYR A 138 2.84 -4.89 -10.43
N GLY A 139 2.92 -5.98 -11.20
CA GLY A 139 4.07 -6.27 -12.05
C GLY A 139 4.26 -5.29 -13.21
N VAL A 140 3.15 -4.76 -13.75
CA VAL A 140 3.19 -3.75 -14.84
C VAL A 140 3.73 -2.42 -14.34
N TRP A 141 3.34 -2.01 -13.13
CA TRP A 141 3.79 -0.75 -12.54
C TRP A 141 5.18 -0.81 -11.91
N LEU A 142 5.66 -2.00 -11.55
CA LEU A 142 6.94 -2.20 -10.83
C LEU A 142 8.13 -1.46 -11.44
N PRO A 143 8.40 -1.48 -12.77
CA PRO A 143 9.53 -0.74 -13.33
C PRO A 143 9.45 0.77 -13.09
N HIS A 144 8.24 1.35 -13.16
CA HIS A 144 8.02 2.77 -12.89
C HIS A 144 8.19 3.10 -11.41
N LEU A 145 7.71 2.22 -10.53
CA LEU A 145 7.86 2.38 -9.07
C LEU A 145 9.33 2.31 -8.66
N LEU A 146 10.09 1.37 -9.20
CA LEU A 146 11.53 1.25 -8.93
C LEU A 146 12.32 2.45 -9.47
N LYS A 147 11.92 3.01 -10.63
CA LYS A 147 12.49 4.27 -11.14
C LYS A 147 12.26 5.43 -10.17
N CYS A 148 11.05 5.56 -9.63
CA CYS A 148 10.67 6.67 -8.73
C CYS A 148 11.22 6.49 -7.31
N LEU A 149 11.50 5.26 -6.88
CA LEU A 149 11.98 4.93 -5.55
C LEU A 149 13.48 5.24 -5.43
N LYS A 150 13.85 5.99 -4.39
CA LYS A 150 15.26 6.26 -4.07
C LYS A 150 16.00 4.98 -3.68
N THR A 151 17.30 4.96 -3.87
CA THR A 151 18.17 3.96 -3.21
C THR A 151 18.03 4.08 -1.70
N GLY A 152 17.87 2.95 -1.01
CA GLY A 152 17.48 2.88 0.40
C GLY A 152 15.99 3.15 0.64
N GLY A 153 15.20 3.41 -0.40
CA GLY A 153 13.74 3.54 -0.32
C GLY A 153 13.05 2.21 -0.14
N VAL A 154 11.83 2.26 0.38
CA VAL A 154 10.98 1.10 0.68
C VAL A 154 9.77 1.07 -0.21
N LEU A 155 9.53 -0.04 -0.89
CA LEU A 155 8.26 -0.37 -1.52
C LEU A 155 7.50 -1.31 -0.59
N PHE A 156 6.36 -0.86 -0.08
CA PHE A 156 5.42 -1.65 0.71
C PHE A 156 4.24 -2.03 -0.19
N SER A 157 4.08 -3.33 -0.46
CA SER A 157 2.97 -3.84 -1.28
C SER A 157 2.01 -4.63 -0.43
N ASP A 158 0.75 -4.22 -0.37
CA ASP A 158 -0.29 -4.90 0.42
C ASP A 158 -1.03 -5.96 -0.38
N ASN A 159 -1.67 -6.90 0.34
CA ASN A 159 -2.50 -8.00 -0.15
C ASN A 159 -1.79 -8.95 -1.13
N VAL A 160 -0.47 -9.10 -1.02
CA VAL A 160 0.33 -9.90 -1.97
C VAL A 160 0.13 -11.41 -1.84
N LEU A 161 -0.41 -11.90 -0.72
CA LEU A 161 -0.69 -13.31 -0.50
C LEU A 161 -2.18 -13.68 -0.70
N GLN A 162 -3.04 -12.68 -0.94
CA GLN A 162 -4.45 -12.87 -1.29
C GLN A 162 -5.18 -13.84 -0.32
N GLY A 163 -5.06 -13.62 0.98
CA GLY A 163 -5.64 -14.50 1.99
C GLY A 163 -5.05 -15.91 2.03
N GLY A 164 -3.88 -16.14 1.42
CA GLY A 164 -3.19 -17.43 1.36
C GLY A 164 -3.36 -18.18 0.04
N THR A 165 -4.30 -17.78 -0.81
CA THR A 165 -4.57 -18.46 -2.10
C THR A 165 -3.37 -18.45 -3.04
N ILE A 166 -2.44 -17.51 -2.87
CA ILE A 166 -1.21 -17.43 -3.66
C ILE A 166 -0.33 -18.69 -3.54
N ALA A 167 -0.39 -19.40 -2.42
CA ALA A 167 0.35 -20.65 -2.19
C ALA A 167 -0.33 -21.88 -2.79
N GLU A 168 -1.59 -21.77 -3.19
CA GLU A 168 -2.36 -22.87 -3.75
C GLU A 168 -1.98 -23.16 -5.22
N SER A 169 -2.37 -24.34 -5.69
CA SER A 169 -2.27 -24.65 -7.12
C SER A 169 -3.27 -23.77 -7.90
N ARG A 170 -2.82 -23.19 -9.04
CA ARG A 170 -3.72 -22.44 -9.94
C ARG A 170 -4.95 -23.22 -10.39
N PHE A 171 -4.88 -24.56 -10.36
CA PHE A 171 -5.99 -25.43 -10.75
C PHE A 171 -7.04 -25.58 -9.66
N ALA A 172 -6.71 -25.27 -8.41
CA ALA A 172 -7.66 -25.20 -7.29
C ALA A 172 -8.50 -23.92 -7.28
N LEU A 173 -8.10 -22.91 -8.07
CA LEU A 173 -8.75 -21.60 -8.11
C LEU A 173 -9.80 -21.53 -9.22
N ASP A 174 -10.80 -20.65 -9.02
CA ASP A 174 -11.75 -20.28 -10.03
C ASP A 174 -11.05 -19.66 -11.26
N ARG A 175 -11.61 -19.88 -12.44
CA ARG A 175 -11.02 -19.42 -13.71
C ARG A 175 -10.71 -17.92 -13.71
N ARG A 176 -11.61 -17.11 -13.13
CA ARG A 176 -11.47 -15.65 -13.06
C ARG A 176 -10.24 -15.20 -12.26
N ASP A 177 -9.88 -15.97 -11.21
CA ASP A 177 -8.82 -15.58 -10.26
C ASP A 177 -7.42 -16.04 -10.72
N ARG A 178 -7.35 -17.00 -11.66
CA ARG A 178 -6.10 -17.59 -12.15
C ARG A 178 -5.12 -16.60 -12.76
N THR A 179 -5.62 -15.55 -13.41
CA THR A 179 -4.77 -14.53 -14.04
C THR A 179 -4.12 -13.65 -12.98
N ILE A 180 -4.89 -13.20 -11.99
CA ILE A 180 -4.36 -12.37 -10.88
C ILE A 180 -3.37 -13.19 -10.06
N HIS A 181 -3.72 -14.43 -9.74
CA HIS A 181 -2.83 -15.37 -9.05
C HIS A 181 -1.48 -15.54 -9.77
N ALA A 182 -1.49 -15.80 -11.09
CA ALA A 182 -0.25 -15.96 -11.86
C ALA A 182 0.59 -14.68 -11.85
N ARG A 183 -0.03 -13.52 -12.10
CA ARG A 183 0.65 -12.21 -12.12
C ARG A 183 1.25 -11.87 -10.75
N MET A 184 0.54 -12.17 -9.65
CA MET A 184 1.05 -11.89 -8.31
C MET A 184 2.22 -12.80 -7.94
N ARG A 185 2.20 -14.08 -8.33
CA ARG A 185 3.36 -14.98 -8.16
C ARG A 185 4.57 -14.49 -8.93
N GLU A 186 4.39 -14.06 -10.18
CA GLU A 186 5.44 -13.45 -10.99
C GLU A 186 5.99 -12.17 -10.35
N TYR A 187 5.10 -11.30 -9.86
CA TYR A 187 5.49 -10.09 -9.12
C TYR A 187 6.36 -10.39 -7.90
N LEU A 188 5.92 -11.32 -7.04
CA LEU A 188 6.69 -11.72 -5.86
C LEU A 188 8.03 -12.38 -6.24
N TRP A 189 8.04 -13.20 -7.29
CA TRP A 189 9.27 -13.77 -7.81
C TRP A 189 10.25 -12.67 -8.26
N THR A 190 9.78 -11.71 -9.03
CA THR A 190 10.58 -10.57 -9.50
C THR A 190 11.15 -9.79 -8.31
N LEU A 191 10.34 -9.43 -7.32
CA LEU A 191 10.81 -8.69 -6.14
C LEU A 191 11.91 -9.43 -5.36
N THR A 192 11.83 -10.76 -5.29
CA THR A 192 12.74 -11.59 -4.49
C THR A 192 14.00 -12.03 -5.25
N HIS A 193 14.02 -11.90 -6.59
CA HIS A 193 15.12 -12.38 -7.44
C HIS A 193 15.79 -11.27 -8.27
N THR A 194 15.32 -10.03 -8.18
CA THR A 194 15.96 -8.90 -8.87
C THR A 194 17.17 -8.43 -8.07
N GLU A 195 18.32 -8.32 -8.71
CA GLU A 195 19.52 -7.74 -8.11
C GLU A 195 19.27 -6.29 -7.70
N GLY A 196 19.80 -5.87 -6.56
CA GLY A 196 19.56 -4.54 -6.02
C GLY A 196 18.25 -4.38 -5.24
N LEU A 197 17.47 -5.45 -5.08
CA LEU A 197 16.31 -5.48 -4.20
C LEU A 197 16.53 -6.45 -3.04
N VAL A 198 16.10 -6.04 -1.85
CA VAL A 198 16.02 -6.91 -0.66
C VAL A 198 14.56 -6.97 -0.24
N THR A 199 13.94 -8.14 -0.37
CA THR A 199 12.50 -8.32 -0.17
C THR A 199 12.21 -9.33 0.93
N SER A 200 11.27 -8.99 1.81
CA SER A 200 10.63 -9.90 2.75
C SER A 200 9.14 -9.95 2.50
N VAL A 201 8.59 -11.16 2.37
CA VAL A 201 7.13 -11.38 2.29
C VAL A 201 6.63 -11.78 3.67
N ILE A 202 5.72 -10.99 4.22
CA ILE A 202 5.23 -11.09 5.60
C ILE A 202 3.78 -11.57 5.57
N PRO A 203 3.44 -12.67 6.26
CA PRO A 203 2.08 -13.21 6.28
C PRO A 203 1.21 -12.50 7.34
N CYS A 204 1.07 -11.18 7.20
CA CYS A 204 0.16 -10.36 8.01
C CYS A 204 -1.02 -9.87 7.14
N GLY A 205 -2.23 -9.80 7.71
CA GLY A 205 -3.42 -9.47 6.94
C GLY A 205 -3.60 -10.41 5.74
N ASP A 206 -3.72 -9.83 4.55
CA ASP A 206 -3.74 -10.56 3.27
C ASP A 206 -2.35 -10.70 2.64
N GLY A 207 -1.31 -10.51 3.45
CA GLY A 207 0.10 -10.60 3.07
C GLY A 207 0.68 -9.26 2.62
N ALA A 208 1.83 -8.90 3.19
CA ALA A 208 2.59 -7.72 2.80
C ALA A 208 3.96 -8.10 2.23
N ALA A 209 4.44 -7.38 1.22
CA ALA A 209 5.83 -7.45 0.78
C ALA A 209 6.54 -6.14 1.10
N LEU A 210 7.64 -6.23 1.84
CA LEU A 210 8.55 -5.12 2.09
C LEU A 210 9.78 -5.30 1.22
N THR A 211 10.00 -4.36 0.29
CA THR A 211 11.14 -4.38 -0.63
C THR A 211 11.96 -3.11 -0.44
N VAL A 212 13.25 -3.26 -0.22
CA VAL A 212 14.21 -2.15 -0.14
C VAL A 212 15.04 -2.12 -1.44
N LYS A 213 15.07 -0.96 -2.11
CA LYS A 213 15.98 -0.73 -3.25
C LYS A 213 17.38 -0.42 -2.70
N THR A 214 18.34 -1.34 -2.88
CA THR A 214 19.70 -1.22 -2.31
C THR A 214 20.72 -0.67 -3.31
N ARG A 215 20.41 -0.70 -4.61
CA ARG A 215 21.25 -0.18 -5.69
C ARG A 215 20.40 0.54 -6.73
N THR A 216 20.98 1.50 -7.43
CA THR A 216 20.43 2.04 -8.68
C THR A 216 20.83 1.08 -9.80
N GLU A 217 19.93 0.73 -10.70
CA GLU A 217 20.32 0.09 -11.98
C GLU A 217 21.17 1.11 -12.75
N GLU A 218 22.39 0.71 -13.12
CA GLU A 218 23.29 1.50 -13.99
C GLU A 218 22.80 1.50 -15.43
#